data_139fe49e8e93a702c0bdad4f76906297
#
_entry.id   139fe49e8e93a702c0bdad4f76906297
#
_cell.length_a   1.000
_cell.length_b   1.000
_cell.length_c   1.000
_cell.angle_alpha   90.00
_cell.angle_beta   90.00
_cell.angle_gamma   90.00
#
_symmetry.space_group_name_H-M   'P 1'
#
loop_
_entity.id
_entity.type
_entity.pdbx_description
1 polymer ?
#
loop_
_entity_poly.entity_id
_entity_poly.type
_entity_poly.pdbx_seq_one_letter_code
_entity_poly.pdbx_strand_id
1 'polypeptide(L)'
;MSTTPAALKMSRRMSRLAPWFSALVLVAGIVAFTIVHFGTNTAKPLTPSGAPPRPVQVVKPEKSVPVPKEAKLVAGRFILTAVQRKHLERAWPLVTNGIRQGMTHKQWMTGSIAVVPWLGRIGTTPLKVDYSHAREVEFTIAMLPAKGDTTKPDYFIMIVKKVGSGRHARWLVDQWVPRDAPPIPANPVG
;
A
#
# COMPACT_ATOMS: atom_id res chain seq x y z
N MET A 1 31.25 -59.37 -19.80
CA MET A 1 31.90 -58.20 -20.48
C MET A 1 31.80 -57.01 -19.58
N SER A 2 32.85 -56.72 -18.82
CA SER A 2 32.88 -55.61 -17.83
C SER A 2 33.65 -54.45 -18.44
N THR A 3 32.96 -53.33 -18.72
CA THR A 3 33.60 -52.09 -19.17
C THR A 3 33.85 -51.19 -17.96
N THR A 4 35.14 -51.09 -17.60
CA THR A 4 35.62 -50.16 -16.56
C THR A 4 35.66 -48.74 -17.11
N PRO A 5 35.10 -47.72 -16.45
CA PRO A 5 35.24 -46.34 -16.89
C PRO A 5 36.65 -45.82 -16.57
N ALA A 6 37.33 -45.28 -17.56
CA ALA A 6 38.61 -44.61 -17.43
C ALA A 6 38.51 -43.36 -16.59
N ALA A 7 39.09 -43.37 -15.41
CA ALA A 7 39.22 -42.19 -14.55
C ALA A 7 40.22 -41.19 -15.20
N LEU A 8 39.72 -40.05 -15.64
CA LEU A 8 40.52 -38.91 -16.10
C LEU A 8 41.42 -38.40 -14.95
N LYS A 9 42.71 -38.72 -15.00
CA LYS A 9 43.72 -38.17 -14.09
C LYS A 9 43.87 -36.67 -14.35
N MET A 10 43.14 -35.86 -13.62
CA MET A 10 43.28 -34.43 -13.66
C MET A 10 44.62 -34.01 -13.06
N SER A 11 45.46 -33.34 -13.87
CA SER A 11 46.81 -32.90 -13.50
C SER A 11 46.76 -31.98 -12.27
N ARG A 12 47.64 -32.27 -11.27
CA ARG A 12 47.76 -31.47 -10.02
C ARG A 12 48.02 -29.96 -10.24
N ARG A 13 48.41 -29.54 -11.43
CA ARG A 13 48.58 -28.12 -11.79
C ARG A 13 47.26 -27.42 -12.10
N MET A 14 46.26 -28.13 -12.64
CA MET A 14 44.95 -27.58 -12.93
C MET A 14 44.12 -27.32 -11.64
N SER A 15 44.30 -28.11 -10.58
CA SER A 15 43.57 -27.93 -9.32
C SER A 15 43.95 -26.65 -8.56
N ARG A 16 45.17 -26.12 -8.80
CA ARG A 16 45.60 -24.85 -8.19
C ARG A 16 45.05 -23.59 -8.89
N LEU A 17 44.66 -23.73 -10.16
CA LEU A 17 44.10 -22.64 -10.95
C LEU A 17 42.55 -22.55 -10.84
N ALA A 18 41.91 -23.64 -10.44
CA ALA A 18 40.45 -23.72 -10.31
C ALA A 18 39.83 -22.60 -9.46
N PRO A 19 40.36 -22.25 -8.26
CA PRO A 19 39.79 -21.19 -7.45
C PRO A 19 39.92 -19.80 -8.11
N TRP A 20 40.98 -19.58 -8.90
CA TRP A 20 41.15 -18.32 -9.62
C TRP A 20 40.17 -18.17 -10.78
N PHE A 21 39.88 -19.24 -11.51
CA PHE A 21 38.85 -19.23 -12.55
C PHE A 21 37.44 -18.98 -11.96
N SER A 22 37.11 -19.59 -10.82
CA SER A 22 35.84 -19.37 -10.14
C SER A 22 35.68 -17.89 -9.70
N ALA A 23 36.75 -17.31 -9.15
CA ALA A 23 36.73 -15.91 -8.75
C ALA A 23 36.53 -14.96 -9.95
N LEU A 24 37.18 -15.24 -11.07
CA LEU A 24 37.11 -14.44 -12.29
C LEU A 24 35.70 -14.50 -12.92
N VAL A 25 35.07 -15.68 -12.95
CA VAL A 25 33.69 -15.86 -13.42
C VAL A 25 32.69 -15.12 -12.53
N LEU A 26 32.91 -15.15 -11.21
CA LEU A 26 32.04 -14.46 -10.25
C LEU A 26 32.14 -12.94 -10.42
N VAL A 27 33.34 -12.39 -10.55
CA VAL A 27 33.53 -10.96 -10.79
C VAL A 27 32.94 -10.55 -12.14
N ALA A 28 33.15 -11.31 -13.21
CA ALA A 28 32.55 -11.03 -14.51
C ALA A 28 31.02 -11.09 -14.46
N GLY A 29 30.44 -12.03 -13.71
CA GLY A 29 29.00 -12.13 -13.48
C GLY A 29 28.42 -10.91 -12.75
N ILE A 30 29.10 -10.44 -11.70
CA ILE A 30 28.69 -9.23 -10.95
C ILE A 30 28.77 -7.99 -11.85
N VAL A 31 29.84 -7.83 -12.63
CA VAL A 31 29.98 -6.69 -13.55
C VAL A 31 28.90 -6.71 -14.64
N ALA A 32 28.64 -7.88 -15.24
CA ALA A 32 27.58 -8.03 -16.23
C ALA A 32 26.20 -7.73 -15.64
N PHE A 33 25.92 -8.23 -14.44
CA PHE A 33 24.68 -7.97 -13.73
C PHE A 33 24.48 -6.48 -13.42
N THR A 34 25.54 -5.81 -12.94
CA THR A 34 25.46 -4.36 -12.66
C THR A 34 25.28 -3.56 -13.94
N ILE A 35 25.94 -3.90 -15.03
CA ILE A 35 25.76 -3.20 -16.31
C ILE A 35 24.33 -3.40 -16.84
N VAL A 36 23.79 -4.62 -16.78
CA VAL A 36 22.44 -4.91 -17.29
C VAL A 36 21.35 -4.31 -16.41
N HIS A 37 21.52 -4.33 -15.09
CA HIS A 37 20.48 -3.81 -14.18
C HIS A 37 20.61 -2.32 -13.82
N PHE A 38 21.79 -1.76 -13.84
CA PHE A 38 22.03 -0.37 -13.46
C PHE A 38 22.61 0.49 -14.58
N GLY A 39 23.18 -0.11 -15.63
CA GLY A 39 23.82 0.58 -16.74
C GLY A 39 22.85 1.15 -17.79
N THR A 40 21.56 0.82 -17.73
CA THR A 40 20.56 1.36 -18.68
C THR A 40 19.88 2.62 -18.21
N ASN A 41 20.23 3.13 -17.02
CA ASN A 41 19.85 4.48 -16.60
C ASN A 41 20.79 5.54 -17.18
N THR A 42 21.00 5.54 -18.48
CA THR A 42 21.33 6.78 -19.19
C THR A 42 20.05 7.60 -19.14
N ALA A 43 19.89 8.37 -18.06
CA ALA A 43 18.96 9.48 -18.08
C ALA A 43 19.36 10.32 -19.29
N LYS A 44 18.58 10.18 -20.37
CA LYS A 44 18.73 11.00 -21.56
C LYS A 44 18.72 12.44 -21.04
N PRO A 45 19.76 13.26 -21.30
CA PRO A 45 19.72 14.64 -20.86
C PRO A 45 18.39 15.20 -21.34
N LEU A 46 17.60 15.75 -20.41
CA LEU A 46 16.38 16.45 -20.75
C LEU A 46 16.78 17.60 -21.66
N THR A 47 16.75 17.35 -22.95
CA THR A 47 16.82 18.43 -23.94
C THR A 47 15.64 19.32 -23.59
N PRO A 48 15.84 20.61 -23.31
CA PRO A 48 14.72 21.51 -23.09
C PRO A 48 13.84 21.40 -24.32
N SER A 49 12.75 20.68 -24.19
CA SER A 49 11.76 20.61 -25.25
C SER A 49 11.20 22.02 -25.36
N GLY A 50 11.53 22.71 -26.45
CA GLY A 50 10.99 24.03 -26.73
C GLY A 50 9.50 24.06 -27.03
N ALA A 51 8.78 23.01 -26.65
CA ALA A 51 7.33 23.02 -26.61
C ALA A 51 6.90 23.99 -25.50
N PRO A 52 6.07 24.98 -25.79
CA PRO A 52 5.52 25.87 -24.78
C PRO A 52 4.90 25.02 -23.68
N PRO A 53 5.09 25.38 -22.40
CA PRO A 53 4.48 24.64 -21.29
C PRO A 53 3.00 24.50 -21.59
N ARG A 54 2.53 23.25 -21.68
CA ARG A 54 1.08 22.99 -21.80
C ARG A 54 0.43 23.77 -20.66
N PRO A 55 -0.60 24.58 -20.93
CA PRO A 55 -1.29 25.29 -19.89
C PRO A 55 -1.70 24.24 -18.86
N VAL A 56 -1.25 24.45 -17.62
CA VAL A 56 -1.67 23.64 -16.48
C VAL A 56 -3.19 23.72 -16.51
N GLN A 57 -3.84 22.62 -16.84
CA GLN A 57 -5.31 22.56 -16.74
C GLN A 57 -5.60 22.79 -15.26
N VAL A 58 -6.01 24.01 -14.93
CA VAL A 58 -6.55 24.31 -13.61
C VAL A 58 -7.80 23.46 -13.49
N VAL A 59 -7.66 22.29 -12.84
CA VAL A 59 -8.79 21.44 -12.51
C VAL A 59 -9.70 22.31 -11.66
N LYS A 60 -10.86 22.66 -12.20
CA LYS A 60 -11.85 23.46 -11.48
C LYS A 60 -12.11 22.77 -10.15
N PRO A 61 -11.93 23.46 -9.01
CA PRO A 61 -12.12 22.84 -7.70
C PRO A 61 -13.53 22.23 -7.63
N GLU A 62 -13.59 20.94 -7.31
CA GLU A 62 -14.87 20.24 -7.21
C GLU A 62 -15.70 20.87 -6.08
N LYS A 63 -16.98 21.12 -6.35
CA LYS A 63 -17.85 21.78 -5.42
C LYS A 63 -18.01 20.96 -4.14
N SER A 64 -17.71 21.53 -3.01
CA SER A 64 -17.97 20.93 -1.70
C SER A 64 -19.48 20.80 -1.47
N VAL A 65 -19.90 19.64 -0.93
CA VAL A 65 -21.29 19.34 -0.59
C VAL A 65 -21.39 18.85 0.86
N PRO A 66 -22.56 18.95 1.50
CA PRO A 66 -22.78 18.37 2.83
C PRO A 66 -22.51 16.87 2.81
N VAL A 67 -21.86 16.36 3.86
CA VAL A 67 -21.50 14.94 3.97
C VAL A 67 -22.75 14.06 4.02
N PRO A 68 -22.93 13.13 3.09
CA PRO A 68 -24.06 12.22 3.09
C PRO A 68 -24.10 11.33 4.34
N LYS A 69 -25.29 11.13 4.92
CA LYS A 69 -25.48 10.25 6.08
C LYS A 69 -25.00 8.82 5.80
N GLU A 70 -25.26 8.32 4.61
CA GLU A 70 -24.86 6.97 4.16
C GLU A 70 -23.32 6.80 4.17
N ALA A 71 -22.57 7.82 3.76
CA ALA A 71 -21.11 7.76 3.78
C ALA A 71 -20.59 7.61 5.21
N LYS A 72 -21.15 8.37 6.18
CA LYS A 72 -20.80 8.25 7.59
C LYS A 72 -21.17 6.88 8.16
N LEU A 73 -22.34 6.34 7.80
CA LEU A 73 -22.78 5.01 8.24
C LEU A 73 -21.87 3.91 7.71
N VAL A 74 -21.47 3.99 6.45
CA VAL A 74 -20.52 3.03 5.83
C VAL A 74 -19.17 3.11 6.54
N ALA A 75 -18.65 4.30 6.79
CA ALA A 75 -17.40 4.50 7.52
C ALA A 75 -17.44 3.86 8.92
N GLY A 76 -18.48 4.13 9.70
CA GLY A 76 -18.64 3.55 11.03
C GLY A 76 -18.76 2.02 11.01
N ARG A 77 -19.58 1.46 10.10
CA ARG A 77 -19.72 0.01 9.96
C ARG A 77 -18.41 -0.67 9.55
N PHE A 78 -17.65 -0.07 8.65
CA PHE A 78 -16.35 -0.58 8.24
C PHE A 78 -15.36 -0.64 9.40
N ILE A 79 -15.31 0.39 10.25
CA ILE A 79 -14.47 0.41 11.45
C ILE A 79 -14.86 -0.73 12.38
N LEU A 80 -16.14 -0.87 12.69
CA LEU A 80 -16.64 -1.90 13.61
C LEU A 80 -16.53 -3.33 13.08
N THR A 81 -16.28 -3.52 11.80
CA THR A 81 -16.17 -4.83 11.16
C THR A 81 -14.76 -5.13 10.67
N ALA A 82 -14.35 -4.55 9.53
CA ALA A 82 -13.07 -4.86 8.90
C ALA A 82 -11.86 -4.44 9.75
N VAL A 83 -11.87 -3.23 10.31
CA VAL A 83 -10.75 -2.70 11.12
C VAL A 83 -10.62 -3.46 12.42
N GLN A 84 -11.72 -3.80 13.09
CA GLN A 84 -11.76 -4.59 14.32
C GLN A 84 -11.65 -6.10 14.07
N ARG A 85 -11.54 -6.55 12.82
CA ARG A 85 -11.56 -8.00 12.46
C ARG A 85 -12.78 -8.75 12.99
N LYS A 86 -13.93 -8.07 13.07
CA LYS A 86 -15.20 -8.65 13.52
C LYS A 86 -16.22 -8.65 12.40
N HIS A 87 -17.06 -9.70 12.30
CA HIS A 87 -18.14 -9.75 11.31
C HIS A 87 -17.69 -9.42 9.89
N LEU A 88 -16.62 -10.07 9.41
CA LEU A 88 -16.01 -9.81 8.10
C LEU A 88 -16.98 -10.01 6.93
N GLU A 89 -17.98 -10.87 7.09
CA GLU A 89 -19.11 -11.08 6.16
C GLU A 89 -19.90 -9.79 5.94
N ARG A 90 -20.04 -8.94 6.97
CA ARG A 90 -20.71 -7.64 6.89
C ARG A 90 -19.79 -6.54 6.34
N ALA A 91 -18.49 -6.73 6.45
CA ALA A 91 -17.50 -5.79 5.90
C ALA A 91 -17.36 -5.90 4.38
N TRP A 92 -17.48 -7.13 3.84
CA TRP A 92 -17.29 -7.38 2.42
C TRP A 92 -18.11 -6.48 1.48
N PRO A 93 -19.41 -6.28 1.68
CA PRO A 93 -20.21 -5.41 0.80
C PRO A 93 -19.95 -3.91 1.00
N LEU A 94 -19.18 -3.51 2.03
CA LEU A 94 -18.89 -2.11 2.33
C LEU A 94 -17.65 -1.56 1.62
N VAL A 95 -16.88 -2.41 0.93
CA VAL A 95 -15.57 -2.05 0.37
C VAL A 95 -15.54 -2.19 -1.15
N THR A 96 -14.72 -1.36 -1.79
CA THR A 96 -14.45 -1.44 -3.23
C THR A 96 -13.50 -2.59 -3.57
N ASN A 97 -13.33 -2.87 -4.85
CA ASN A 97 -12.33 -3.82 -5.33
C ASN A 97 -10.89 -3.38 -5.00
N GLY A 98 -10.65 -2.05 -4.86
CA GLY A 98 -9.36 -1.51 -4.42
C GLY A 98 -8.96 -2.02 -3.05
N ILE A 99 -9.87 -1.95 -2.06
CA ILE A 99 -9.63 -2.52 -0.73
C ILE A 99 -9.53 -4.05 -0.75
N ARG A 100 -10.30 -4.72 -1.61
CA ARG A 100 -10.26 -6.20 -1.73
C ARG A 100 -8.97 -6.72 -2.36
N GLN A 101 -8.28 -5.91 -3.16
CA GLN A 101 -7.01 -6.27 -3.82
C GLN A 101 -7.07 -7.63 -4.56
N GLY A 102 -8.16 -7.90 -5.26
CA GLY A 102 -8.36 -9.15 -5.99
C GLY A 102 -8.72 -10.37 -5.14
N MET A 103 -8.83 -10.22 -3.81
CA MET A 103 -9.25 -11.33 -2.95
C MET A 103 -10.66 -11.81 -3.27
N THR A 104 -10.85 -13.11 -3.21
CA THR A 104 -12.17 -13.74 -3.20
C THR A 104 -12.85 -13.56 -1.83
N HIS A 105 -14.16 -13.70 -1.77
CA HIS A 105 -14.89 -13.66 -0.50
C HIS A 105 -14.37 -14.67 0.51
N LYS A 106 -14.03 -15.90 0.06
CA LYS A 106 -13.45 -16.94 0.92
C LYS A 106 -12.12 -16.51 1.55
N GLN A 107 -11.24 -15.88 0.76
CA GLN A 107 -9.97 -15.35 1.25
C GLN A 107 -10.20 -14.19 2.24
N TRP A 108 -11.16 -13.30 1.95
CA TRP A 108 -11.53 -12.22 2.87
C TRP A 108 -11.96 -12.75 4.25
N MET A 109 -12.73 -13.83 4.27
CA MET A 109 -13.25 -14.44 5.50
C MET A 109 -12.16 -15.06 6.38
N THR A 110 -10.95 -15.28 5.87
CA THR A 110 -9.80 -15.74 6.70
C THR A 110 -9.29 -14.66 7.67
N GLY A 111 -9.65 -13.38 7.44
CA GLY A 111 -9.17 -12.26 8.22
C GLY A 111 -7.79 -11.72 7.79
N SER A 112 -7.08 -12.41 6.89
CA SER A 112 -5.84 -11.92 6.28
C SER A 112 -6.17 -10.97 5.13
N ILE A 113 -6.66 -9.77 5.46
CA ILE A 113 -7.15 -8.77 4.50
C ILE A 113 -6.24 -7.54 4.49
N ALA A 114 -6.20 -6.84 3.36
CA ALA A 114 -5.38 -5.64 3.15
C ALA A 114 -5.96 -4.39 3.83
N VAL A 115 -6.51 -4.56 5.02
CA VAL A 115 -7.00 -3.47 5.88
C VAL A 115 -6.11 -3.43 7.11
N VAL A 116 -5.47 -2.32 7.39
CA VAL A 116 -4.68 -2.17 8.64
C VAL A 116 -5.64 -2.29 9.82
N PRO A 117 -5.44 -3.28 10.72
CA PRO A 117 -6.32 -3.46 11.86
C PRO A 117 -6.00 -2.47 12.98
N TRP A 118 -6.99 -2.15 13.78
CA TRP A 118 -6.82 -1.53 15.08
C TRP A 118 -7.54 -2.39 16.12
N LEU A 119 -6.76 -3.11 16.94
CA LEU A 119 -7.26 -4.21 17.76
C LEU A 119 -7.60 -3.80 19.20
N GLY A 120 -7.36 -2.55 19.58
CA GLY A 120 -7.75 -2.02 20.87
C GLY A 120 -9.28 -1.98 21.05
N ARG A 121 -9.73 -1.91 22.30
CA ARG A 121 -11.15 -1.66 22.58
C ARG A 121 -11.47 -0.22 22.20
N ILE A 122 -12.41 -0.04 21.27
CA ILE A 122 -12.80 1.29 20.80
C ILE A 122 -13.49 2.06 21.93
N GLY A 123 -12.93 3.21 22.31
CA GLY A 123 -13.57 4.19 23.18
C GLY A 123 -14.40 5.16 22.34
N THR A 124 -13.73 5.99 21.56
CA THR A 124 -14.38 6.92 20.62
C THR A 124 -13.63 6.92 19.29
N THR A 125 -14.34 7.30 18.23
CA THR A 125 -13.76 7.43 16.89
C THR A 125 -14.22 8.76 16.27
N PRO A 126 -13.67 9.90 16.72
CA PRO A 126 -13.97 11.18 16.08
C PRO A 126 -13.63 11.14 14.58
N LEU A 127 -14.58 11.58 13.76
CA LEU A 127 -14.42 11.74 12.32
C LEU A 127 -14.32 13.22 11.98
N LYS A 128 -13.18 13.65 11.49
CA LYS A 128 -13.02 14.95 10.87
C LYS A 128 -13.21 14.78 9.37
N VAL A 129 -14.00 15.65 8.75
CA VAL A 129 -14.18 15.70 7.31
C VAL A 129 -13.09 16.58 6.73
N ASP A 130 -12.25 16.04 5.86
CA ASP A 130 -11.21 16.81 5.19
C ASP A 130 -11.75 17.40 3.89
N TYR A 131 -12.49 16.61 3.10
CA TYR A 131 -13.33 17.14 2.03
C TYR A 131 -14.60 16.28 1.80
N SER A 132 -15.58 16.87 1.13
CA SER A 132 -16.82 16.18 0.73
C SER A 132 -17.28 16.68 -0.63
N HIS A 133 -17.30 15.78 -1.60
CA HIS A 133 -17.77 15.99 -2.96
C HIS A 133 -18.98 15.11 -3.27
N ALA A 134 -19.60 15.30 -4.42
CA ALA A 134 -20.82 14.58 -4.78
C ALA A 134 -20.67 13.05 -4.80
N ARG A 135 -19.46 12.54 -5.05
CA ARG A 135 -19.18 11.12 -5.19
C ARG A 135 -18.04 10.62 -4.31
N GLU A 136 -17.40 11.47 -3.51
CA GLU A 136 -16.24 11.12 -2.71
C GLU A 136 -16.20 11.95 -1.44
N VAL A 137 -15.89 11.31 -0.32
CA VAL A 137 -15.71 11.96 0.98
C VAL A 137 -14.44 11.42 1.62
N GLU A 138 -13.59 12.30 2.10
CA GLU A 138 -12.42 11.95 2.89
C GLU A 138 -12.63 12.29 4.36
N PHE A 139 -12.27 11.36 5.20
CA PHE A 139 -12.28 11.50 6.65
C PHE A 139 -10.90 11.27 7.23
N THR A 140 -10.45 12.14 8.11
CA THR A 140 -9.45 11.80 9.13
C THR A 140 -10.15 11.20 10.34
N ILE A 141 -9.74 10.01 10.76
CA ILE A 141 -10.35 9.25 11.84
C ILE A 141 -9.34 9.05 12.95
N ALA A 142 -9.66 9.47 14.16
CA ALA A 142 -8.88 9.16 15.34
C ALA A 142 -9.45 7.90 16.01
N MET A 143 -8.62 6.86 16.14
CA MET A 143 -8.95 5.64 16.87
C MET A 143 -8.46 5.82 18.32
N LEU A 144 -9.38 6.13 19.22
CA LEU A 144 -9.06 6.34 20.62
C LEU A 144 -9.46 5.10 21.44
N PRO A 145 -8.57 4.59 22.30
CA PRO A 145 -8.85 3.42 23.12
C PRO A 145 -9.89 3.73 24.20
N ALA A 146 -10.63 2.69 24.60
CA ALA A 146 -11.50 2.76 25.77
C ALA A 146 -10.71 2.94 27.07
N LYS A 147 -11.34 3.47 28.10
CA LYS A 147 -10.74 3.64 29.41
C LYS A 147 -10.16 2.29 29.91
N GLY A 148 -8.88 2.31 30.32
CA GLY A 148 -8.15 1.15 30.80
C GLY A 148 -7.59 0.24 29.72
N ASP A 149 -7.71 0.60 28.44
CA ASP A 149 -7.00 -0.07 27.35
C ASP A 149 -5.64 0.62 27.14
N THR A 150 -4.59 -0.17 26.98
CA THR A 150 -3.21 0.30 26.81
C THR A 150 -2.81 0.53 25.36
N THR A 151 -3.72 0.26 24.40
CA THR A 151 -3.50 0.50 22.99
C THR A 151 -3.25 1.99 22.76
N LYS A 152 -2.24 2.33 21.97
CA LYS A 152 -1.97 3.74 21.65
C LYS A 152 -3.02 4.29 20.70
N PRO A 153 -3.43 5.56 20.85
CA PRO A 153 -4.22 6.24 19.85
C PRO A 153 -3.53 6.21 18.48
N ASP A 154 -4.32 6.12 17.42
CA ASP A 154 -3.82 6.12 16.06
C ASP A 154 -4.75 6.91 15.14
N TYR A 155 -4.22 7.38 14.00
CA TYR A 155 -4.95 8.19 13.06
C TYR A 155 -4.95 7.54 11.68
N PHE A 156 -6.10 7.60 11.02
CA PHE A 156 -6.28 6.99 9.71
C PHE A 156 -6.96 7.95 8.75
N ILE A 157 -6.60 7.85 7.48
CA ILE A 157 -7.33 8.49 6.38
C ILE A 157 -8.25 7.43 5.78
N MET A 158 -9.52 7.78 5.64
CA MET A 158 -10.53 6.96 4.98
C MET A 158 -11.17 7.73 3.84
N ILE A 159 -11.14 7.15 2.64
CA ILE A 159 -11.88 7.65 1.50
C ILE A 159 -13.08 6.75 1.26
N VAL A 160 -14.26 7.36 1.17
CA VAL A 160 -15.53 6.68 0.86
C VAL A 160 -16.04 7.21 -0.47
N LYS A 161 -16.28 6.32 -1.43
CA LYS A 161 -16.72 6.65 -2.79
C LYS A 161 -18.12 6.15 -3.07
N LYS A 162 -18.86 6.95 -3.84
CA LYS A 162 -20.17 6.55 -4.37
C LYS A 162 -19.98 5.80 -5.68
N VAL A 163 -20.20 4.49 -5.66
CA VAL A 163 -20.02 3.57 -6.79
C VAL A 163 -21.37 3.21 -7.39
N GLY A 164 -21.42 3.11 -8.71
CA GLY A 164 -22.66 2.86 -9.45
C GLY A 164 -23.40 4.14 -9.86
N SER A 165 -24.58 3.99 -10.42
CA SER A 165 -25.43 5.09 -10.90
C SER A 165 -26.89 4.86 -10.55
N GLY A 166 -27.67 5.95 -10.51
CA GLY A 166 -29.10 5.91 -10.21
C GLY A 166 -29.40 5.23 -8.88
N ARG A 167 -30.40 4.34 -8.87
CA ARG A 167 -30.86 3.56 -7.70
C ARG A 167 -29.84 2.55 -7.19
N HIS A 168 -28.88 2.16 -8.02
CA HIS A 168 -27.84 1.18 -7.65
C HIS A 168 -26.57 1.84 -7.10
N ALA A 169 -26.53 3.16 -7.05
CA ALA A 169 -25.41 3.89 -6.46
C ALA A 169 -25.36 3.66 -4.95
N ARG A 170 -24.18 3.28 -4.46
CA ARG A 170 -23.95 3.05 -3.03
C ARG A 170 -22.59 3.57 -2.60
N TRP A 171 -22.48 3.98 -1.36
CA TRP A 171 -21.22 4.39 -0.77
C TRP A 171 -20.41 3.19 -0.34
N LEU A 172 -19.11 3.16 -0.67
CA LEU A 172 -18.18 2.09 -0.33
C LEU A 172 -16.86 2.69 0.13
N VAL A 173 -16.19 2.04 1.07
CA VAL A 173 -14.82 2.41 1.48
C VAL A 173 -13.87 2.02 0.35
N ASP A 174 -13.09 2.99 -0.12
CA ASP A 174 -12.14 2.84 -1.22
C ASP A 174 -10.69 2.89 -0.74
N GLN A 175 -10.44 3.58 0.37
CA GLN A 175 -9.11 3.69 0.96
C GLN A 175 -9.19 3.69 2.48
N TRP A 176 -8.23 3.02 3.10
CA TRP A 176 -7.99 3.01 4.54
C TRP A 176 -6.49 2.90 4.76
N VAL A 177 -5.87 3.97 5.22
CA VAL A 177 -4.42 4.04 5.43
C VAL A 177 -4.10 4.72 6.76
N PRO A 178 -3.06 4.27 7.48
CA PRO A 178 -2.55 5.02 8.63
C PRO A 178 -2.11 6.42 8.18
N ARG A 179 -2.39 7.40 9.00
CA ARG A 179 -1.84 8.73 8.85
C ARG A 179 -0.60 8.81 9.73
N ASP A 180 0.55 8.98 9.14
CA ASP A 180 1.76 9.25 9.91
C ASP A 180 1.52 10.49 10.76
N ALA A 181 1.74 10.38 12.06
CA ALA A 181 1.68 11.53 12.94
C ALA A 181 2.69 12.57 12.39
N PRO A 182 2.29 13.83 12.20
CA PRO A 182 3.25 14.85 11.81
C PRO A 182 4.39 14.83 12.83
N PRO A 183 5.67 14.97 12.40
CA PRO A 183 6.78 15.03 13.33
C PRO A 183 6.46 16.10 14.35
N ILE A 184 6.51 15.74 15.64
CA ILE A 184 6.35 16.70 16.73
C ILE A 184 7.49 17.71 16.51
N PRO A 185 7.21 19.00 16.30
CA PRO A 185 8.26 19.98 16.17
C PRO A 185 9.11 19.85 17.44
N ALA A 186 10.40 19.55 17.27
CA ALA A 186 11.32 19.63 18.38
C ALA A 186 11.15 21.05 18.95
N ASN A 187 10.71 21.17 20.20
CA ASN A 187 10.64 22.46 20.85
C ASN A 187 11.98 23.16 20.61
N PRO A 188 12.05 24.34 20.05
CA PRO A 188 13.28 25.10 20.10
C PRO A 188 13.58 25.27 21.60
N VAL A 189 14.65 24.61 22.03
CA VAL A 189 15.18 24.81 23.38
C VAL A 189 15.52 26.29 23.46
N GLY A 190 14.72 27.01 24.25
CA GLY A 190 14.98 28.41 24.57
C GLY A 190 16.29 28.58 25.41
#